data_fda8d5eba685259b9150c16def0e187e
#
_entry.id   fda8d5eba685259b9150c16def0e187e
#
_cell.length_a   1.000
_cell.length_b   1.000
_cell.length_c   1.000
_cell.angle_alpha   90.00
_cell.angle_beta   90.00
_cell.angle_gamma   90.00
#
_symmetry.space_group_name_H-M   'P 1'
#
loop_
_entity.id
_entity.type
_entity.pdbx_description
1 polymer ?
#
loop_
_entity_poly.entity_id
_entity_poly.type
_entity_poly.pdbx_seq_one_letter_code
_entity_poly.pdbx_strand_id
1 'polypeptide(L)'
;ETVVAPATANTISKLSQGSTDDLASTVILASNKQIFLAPAMNVRMWEHQSTKNNLFKLKSYGYKLIGPVIGDMACGEFGEGKMSDPLVIYEEIISFLFNQEKNKKFKALVTAGPTNEYIDPVRFITNKSSGKQGYEIAKSLSKRGFDTTLISGPTNLDINENINFIKVE
;
A
#
# COMPACT_ATOMS: atom_id res chain seq x y z
N GLU A 1 10.96 -10.75 -0.33
CA GLU A 1 10.59 -9.90 -1.47
C GLU A 1 11.83 -9.32 -2.14
N THR A 2 11.74 -8.99 -3.44
CA THR A 2 12.85 -8.39 -4.19
C THR A 2 12.39 -7.06 -4.78
N VAL A 3 13.22 -6.03 -4.63
CA VAL A 3 12.94 -4.69 -5.17
C VAL A 3 14.04 -4.28 -6.14
N VAL A 4 13.67 -3.84 -7.31
CA VAL A 4 14.58 -3.29 -8.32
C VAL A 4 14.34 -1.79 -8.44
N ALA A 5 15.22 -1.00 -7.84
CA ALA A 5 15.13 0.46 -7.82
C ALA A 5 16.53 1.08 -8.01
N PRO A 6 16.77 1.74 -9.13
CA PRO A 6 15.88 1.95 -10.27
C PRO A 6 15.77 0.73 -11.20
N ALA A 7 14.57 0.52 -11.78
CA ALA A 7 14.37 -0.41 -12.90
C ALA A 7 14.50 0.36 -14.23
N THR A 8 15.66 0.27 -14.87
CA THR A 8 15.92 0.93 -16.15
C THR A 8 15.24 0.19 -17.30
N ALA A 9 15.12 0.84 -18.47
CA ALA A 9 14.58 0.21 -19.67
C ALA A 9 15.36 -1.06 -20.06
N ASN A 10 16.70 -1.06 -19.88
CA ASN A 10 17.53 -2.23 -20.12
C ASN A 10 17.18 -3.38 -19.14
N THR A 11 17.08 -3.09 -17.85
CA THR A 11 16.69 -4.09 -16.83
C THR A 11 15.32 -4.67 -17.13
N ILE A 12 14.33 -3.82 -17.44
CA ILE A 12 12.98 -4.24 -17.81
C ILE A 12 12.99 -5.13 -19.05
N SER A 13 13.78 -4.78 -20.06
CA SER A 13 13.95 -5.57 -21.29
C SER A 13 14.54 -6.95 -20.99
N LYS A 14 15.66 -7.02 -20.25
CA LYS A 14 16.31 -8.27 -19.85
C LYS A 14 15.37 -9.19 -19.11
N LEU A 15 14.71 -8.68 -18.08
CA LEU A 15 13.77 -9.47 -17.26
C LEU A 15 12.57 -9.97 -18.08
N SER A 16 12.04 -9.15 -18.99
CA SER A 16 10.94 -9.56 -19.87
C SER A 16 11.31 -10.67 -20.86
N GLN A 17 12.58 -10.74 -21.24
CA GLN A 17 13.10 -11.75 -22.16
C GLN A 17 13.65 -12.98 -21.43
N GLY A 18 13.82 -12.95 -20.12
CA GLY A 18 14.43 -14.00 -19.33
C GLY A 18 15.94 -14.09 -19.50
N SER A 19 16.61 -12.94 -19.79
CA SER A 19 18.05 -12.88 -19.89
C SER A 19 18.72 -13.02 -18.53
N THR A 20 19.79 -13.80 -18.45
CA THR A 20 20.60 -14.10 -17.24
C THR A 20 22.08 -13.78 -17.46
N ASP A 21 22.35 -12.68 -18.16
CA ASP A 21 23.71 -12.25 -18.53
C ASP A 21 24.43 -11.48 -17.42
N ASP A 22 23.75 -11.22 -16.30
CA ASP A 22 24.34 -10.64 -15.09
C ASP A 22 23.77 -11.28 -13.82
N LEU A 23 24.44 -11.03 -12.69
CA LEU A 23 24.04 -11.60 -11.39
C LEU A 23 22.63 -11.16 -10.97
N ALA A 24 22.28 -9.89 -11.19
CA ALA A 24 20.99 -9.35 -10.74
C ALA A 24 19.83 -10.00 -11.50
N SER A 25 19.91 -10.09 -12.83
CA SER A 25 18.89 -10.76 -13.65
C SER A 25 18.79 -12.25 -13.33
N THR A 26 19.93 -12.92 -13.08
CA THR A 26 19.96 -14.32 -12.69
C THR A 26 19.27 -14.57 -11.35
N VAL A 27 19.57 -13.76 -10.32
CA VAL A 27 18.95 -13.85 -8.99
C VAL A 27 17.45 -13.60 -9.06
N ILE A 28 17.02 -12.58 -9.81
CA ILE A 28 15.61 -12.25 -9.96
C ILE A 28 14.85 -13.39 -10.63
N LEU A 29 15.38 -13.97 -11.71
CA LEU A 29 14.75 -15.07 -12.42
C LEU A 29 14.73 -16.39 -11.61
N ALA A 30 15.71 -16.60 -10.74
CA ALA A 30 15.74 -17.75 -9.83
C ALA A 30 14.86 -17.56 -8.58
N SER A 31 14.34 -16.35 -8.34
CA SER A 31 13.55 -16.04 -7.17
C SER A 31 12.11 -16.51 -7.31
N ASN A 32 11.57 -17.07 -6.24
CA ASN A 32 10.14 -17.38 -6.09
C ASN A 32 9.38 -16.30 -5.28
N LYS A 33 10.02 -15.14 -5.03
CA LYS A 33 9.47 -14.04 -4.25
C LYS A 33 8.76 -13.03 -5.15
N GLN A 34 7.86 -12.24 -4.55
CA GLN A 34 7.28 -11.09 -5.25
C GLN A 34 8.37 -10.11 -5.66
N ILE A 35 8.34 -9.68 -6.91
CA ILE A 35 9.29 -8.72 -7.46
C ILE A 35 8.57 -7.40 -7.69
N PHE A 36 9.16 -6.33 -7.18
CA PHE A 36 8.74 -4.95 -7.36
C PHE A 36 9.72 -4.22 -8.25
N LEU A 37 9.21 -3.51 -9.24
CA LEU A 37 9.99 -2.70 -10.14
C LEU A 37 9.64 -1.22 -9.92
N ALA A 38 10.62 -0.39 -9.62
CA ALA A 38 10.50 1.06 -9.59
C ALA A 38 11.14 1.66 -10.86
N PRO A 39 10.38 1.88 -11.94
CA PRO A 39 10.92 2.33 -13.22
C PRO A 39 11.56 3.71 -13.12
N ALA A 40 12.70 3.87 -13.83
CA ALA A 40 13.38 5.14 -13.99
C ALA A 40 14.03 5.20 -15.38
N MET A 41 13.56 6.11 -16.22
CA MET A 41 14.07 6.35 -17.57
C MET A 41 13.55 7.67 -18.12
N ASN A 42 14.09 8.16 -19.24
CA ASN A 42 13.54 9.34 -19.86
C ASN A 42 12.14 9.08 -20.45
N VAL A 43 11.40 10.17 -20.73
CA VAL A 43 10.01 10.12 -21.21
C VAL A 43 9.87 9.29 -22.47
N ARG A 44 10.76 9.49 -23.45
CA ARG A 44 10.72 8.81 -24.75
C ARG A 44 10.93 7.30 -24.62
N MET A 45 11.84 6.89 -23.71
CA MET A 45 12.05 5.48 -23.41
C MET A 45 10.84 4.87 -22.70
N TRP A 46 10.23 5.64 -21.80
CA TRP A 46 9.01 5.19 -21.10
C TRP A 46 7.82 5.03 -22.05
N GLU A 47 7.65 5.97 -22.96
CA GLU A 47 6.56 5.94 -23.95
C GLU A 47 6.80 4.95 -25.10
N HIS A 48 8.03 4.48 -25.27
CA HIS A 48 8.38 3.60 -26.37
C HIS A 48 7.59 2.28 -26.32
N GLN A 49 7.09 1.85 -27.50
CA GLN A 49 6.24 0.65 -27.59
C GLN A 49 6.93 -0.61 -27.03
N SER A 50 8.24 -0.76 -27.21
CA SER A 50 8.99 -1.90 -26.65
C SER A 50 8.93 -1.90 -25.13
N THR A 51 9.07 -0.74 -24.48
CA THR A 51 8.97 -0.63 -23.02
C THR A 51 7.58 -1.00 -22.54
N LYS A 52 6.54 -0.49 -23.19
CA LYS A 52 5.14 -0.83 -22.88
C LYS A 52 4.88 -2.33 -23.00
N ASN A 53 5.35 -2.96 -24.07
CA ASN A 53 5.22 -4.39 -24.30
C ASN A 53 5.97 -5.22 -23.23
N ASN A 54 7.20 -4.83 -22.89
CA ASN A 54 7.99 -5.48 -21.86
C ASN A 54 7.32 -5.39 -20.49
N LEU A 55 6.78 -4.21 -20.14
CA LEU A 55 6.04 -4.00 -18.90
C LEU A 55 4.76 -4.83 -18.84
N PHE A 56 4.02 -4.90 -19.94
CA PHE A 56 2.82 -5.74 -20.03
C PHE A 56 3.16 -7.21 -19.76
N LYS A 57 4.25 -7.70 -20.38
CA LYS A 57 4.73 -9.07 -20.20
C LYS A 57 5.17 -9.33 -18.74
N LEU A 58 5.93 -8.41 -18.13
CA LEU A 58 6.34 -8.56 -16.73
C LEU A 58 5.15 -8.52 -15.76
N LYS A 59 4.14 -7.67 -16.02
CA LYS A 59 2.89 -7.69 -15.26
C LYS A 59 2.18 -9.05 -15.34
N SER A 60 2.15 -9.68 -16.52
CA SER A 60 1.56 -11.01 -16.69
C SER A 60 2.33 -12.11 -15.94
N TYR A 61 3.61 -11.89 -15.65
CA TYR A 61 4.44 -12.77 -14.82
C TYR A 61 4.27 -12.50 -13.31
N GLY A 62 3.43 -11.54 -12.93
CA GLY A 62 3.18 -11.20 -11.53
C GLY A 62 4.09 -10.12 -10.95
N TYR A 63 4.96 -9.49 -11.76
CA TYR A 63 5.79 -8.38 -11.30
C TYR A 63 4.91 -7.17 -10.97
N LYS A 64 5.21 -6.49 -9.88
CA LYS A 64 4.51 -5.27 -9.47
C LYS A 64 5.32 -4.03 -9.83
N LEU A 65 4.61 -3.00 -10.31
CA LEU A 65 5.21 -1.71 -10.67
C LEU A 65 4.86 -0.69 -9.61
N ILE A 66 5.86 0.09 -9.19
CA ILE A 66 5.71 1.24 -8.30
C ILE A 66 6.16 2.49 -9.06
N GLY A 67 5.22 3.29 -9.50
CA GLY A 67 5.47 4.40 -10.42
C GLY A 67 5.59 3.95 -11.87
N PRO A 68 6.28 4.72 -12.75
CA PRO A 68 6.96 5.97 -12.45
C PRO A 68 6.03 7.14 -12.17
N VAL A 69 6.57 8.26 -11.72
CA VAL A 69 5.84 9.51 -11.52
C VAL A 69 6.19 10.55 -12.57
N ILE A 70 5.33 11.57 -12.70
CA ILE A 70 5.59 12.73 -13.56
C ILE A 70 6.50 13.71 -12.81
N GLY A 71 7.51 14.24 -13.47
CA GLY A 71 8.39 15.25 -12.91
C GLY A 71 9.63 15.52 -13.74
N ASP A 72 10.49 16.39 -13.23
CA ASP A 72 11.78 16.70 -13.84
C ASP A 72 12.72 15.51 -13.74
N MET A 73 13.39 15.21 -14.82
CA MET A 73 14.39 14.16 -14.93
C MET A 73 15.81 14.72 -14.97
N ALA A 74 16.78 13.89 -14.60
CA ALA A 74 18.19 14.28 -14.64
C ALA A 74 18.69 14.70 -16.03
N CYS A 75 18.02 14.29 -17.11
CA CYS A 75 18.30 14.70 -18.49
C CYS A 75 17.67 16.04 -18.89
N GLY A 76 16.97 16.73 -17.98
CA GLY A 76 16.30 18.01 -18.27
C GLY A 76 14.94 17.88 -18.97
N GLU A 77 14.44 16.67 -19.19
CA GLU A 77 13.09 16.44 -19.71
C GLU A 77 12.07 16.42 -18.56
N PHE A 78 10.86 16.90 -18.82
CA PHE A 78 9.73 16.83 -17.92
C PHE A 78 8.67 15.85 -18.45
N GLY A 79 8.20 14.95 -17.61
CA GLY A 79 7.14 14.02 -17.99
C GLY A 79 7.14 12.75 -17.13
N GLU A 80 6.45 11.71 -17.60
CA GLU A 80 6.38 10.41 -16.94
C GLU A 80 7.67 9.62 -17.20
N GLY A 81 8.29 9.10 -16.14
CA GLY A 81 9.54 8.33 -16.24
C GLY A 81 10.45 8.50 -15.03
N LYS A 82 10.15 9.45 -14.14
CA LYS A 82 10.87 9.67 -12.90
C LYS A 82 10.54 8.57 -11.90
N MET A 83 11.57 8.02 -11.23
CA MET A 83 11.38 7.04 -10.17
C MET A 83 10.52 7.62 -9.03
N SER A 84 9.61 6.82 -8.50
CA SER A 84 8.85 7.19 -7.29
C SER A 84 9.76 7.51 -6.11
N ASP A 85 9.29 8.38 -5.21
CA ASP A 85 10.00 8.70 -3.99
C ASP A 85 10.30 7.44 -3.17
N PRO A 86 11.48 7.31 -2.54
CA PRO A 86 11.83 6.17 -1.71
C PRO A 86 10.80 5.85 -0.62
N LEU A 87 10.15 6.86 -0.02
CA LEU A 87 9.10 6.66 0.97
C LEU A 87 7.87 6.00 0.37
N VAL A 88 7.46 6.41 -0.84
CA VAL A 88 6.33 5.79 -1.56
C VAL A 88 6.64 4.33 -1.88
N ILE A 89 7.86 4.04 -2.35
CA ILE A 89 8.31 2.67 -2.64
C ILE A 89 8.26 1.83 -1.36
N TYR A 90 8.75 2.36 -0.25
CA TYR A 90 8.72 1.70 1.05
C TYR A 90 7.28 1.41 1.52
N GLU A 91 6.39 2.40 1.46
CA GLU A 91 4.99 2.25 1.88
C GLU A 91 4.25 1.19 1.06
N GLU A 92 4.45 1.16 -0.25
CA GLU A 92 3.85 0.15 -1.14
C GLU A 92 4.33 -1.27 -0.80
N ILE A 93 5.63 -1.44 -0.54
CA ILE A 93 6.20 -2.74 -0.16
C ILE A 93 5.65 -3.19 1.19
N ILE A 94 5.63 -2.28 2.18
CA ILE A 94 5.12 -2.57 3.52
C ILE A 94 3.63 -2.90 3.45
N SER A 95 2.85 -2.12 2.72
CA SER A 95 1.43 -2.40 2.50
C SER A 95 1.21 -3.79 1.90
N PHE A 96 2.03 -4.18 0.93
CA PHE A 96 1.96 -5.52 0.35
C PHE A 96 2.29 -6.61 1.36
N LEU A 97 3.36 -6.46 2.14
CA LEU A 97 3.77 -7.42 3.15
C LEU A 97 2.69 -7.60 4.21
N PHE A 98 2.14 -6.52 4.72
CA PHE A 98 1.04 -6.58 5.69
C PHE A 98 -0.27 -7.14 5.09
N ASN A 99 -0.53 -6.90 3.81
CA ASN A 99 -1.69 -7.48 3.13
C ASN A 99 -1.55 -8.99 2.89
N GLN A 100 -0.34 -9.53 2.75
CA GLN A 100 -0.11 -10.98 2.71
C GLN A 100 -0.38 -11.64 4.08
N GLU A 101 -0.15 -10.93 5.19
CA GLU A 101 -0.51 -11.40 6.52
C GLU A 101 -2.03 -11.37 6.79
N LYS A 102 -2.84 -10.69 5.95
CA LYS A 102 -4.32 -10.77 6.01
C LYS A 102 -4.88 -12.18 5.88
N ASN A 103 -4.10 -13.14 5.37
CA ASN A 103 -4.49 -14.55 5.39
C ASN A 103 -4.40 -15.21 6.79
N LYS A 104 -3.77 -14.58 7.77
CA LYS A 104 -3.92 -14.93 9.17
C LYS A 104 -5.11 -14.16 9.72
N LYS A 105 -6.25 -14.82 9.84
CA LYS A 105 -7.55 -14.31 10.34
C LYS A 105 -7.50 -13.84 11.80
N PHE A 106 -6.63 -12.92 12.15
CA PHE A 106 -6.70 -12.27 13.45
C PHE A 106 -7.84 -11.26 13.44
N LYS A 107 -8.76 -11.43 14.38
CA LYS A 107 -9.85 -10.49 14.61
C LYS A 107 -9.47 -9.55 15.73
N ALA A 108 -9.76 -8.28 15.57
CA ALA A 108 -9.57 -7.26 16.58
C ALA A 108 -10.91 -6.58 16.89
N LEU A 109 -11.25 -6.50 18.16
CA LEU A 109 -12.39 -5.75 18.65
C LEU A 109 -11.88 -4.56 19.45
N VAL A 110 -12.28 -3.36 19.07
CA VAL A 110 -11.92 -2.12 19.74
C VAL A 110 -13.19 -1.42 20.20
N THR A 111 -13.20 -0.94 21.43
CA THR A 111 -14.28 -0.09 21.95
C THR A 111 -13.79 1.35 22.07
N ALA A 112 -14.64 2.32 21.76
CA ALA A 112 -14.32 3.74 21.79
C ALA A 112 -15.52 4.62 22.14
N GLY A 113 -15.22 5.86 22.46
CA GLY A 113 -16.22 6.88 22.77
C GLY A 113 -16.87 6.71 24.16
N PRO A 114 -17.77 7.61 24.50
CA PRO A 114 -18.56 7.53 25.71
C PRO A 114 -19.71 6.54 25.53
N THR A 115 -20.28 6.11 26.65
CA THR A 115 -21.59 5.43 26.70
C THR A 115 -22.57 6.30 27.49
N ASN A 116 -23.84 6.25 27.15
CA ASN A 116 -24.90 6.98 27.82
C ASN A 116 -25.70 6.00 28.69
N GLU A 117 -25.79 6.29 29.98
CA GLU A 117 -26.62 5.55 30.95
C GLU A 117 -27.86 6.41 31.21
N TYR A 118 -29.01 6.04 30.66
CA TYR A 118 -30.23 6.83 30.78
C TYR A 118 -30.85 6.67 32.18
N ILE A 119 -31.09 7.82 32.82
CA ILE A 119 -31.87 7.90 34.09
C ILE A 119 -33.35 7.98 33.77
N ASP A 120 -33.71 8.76 32.76
CA ASP A 120 -35.06 8.95 32.24
C ASP A 120 -34.97 9.35 30.73
N PRO A 121 -36.08 9.55 30.01
CA PRO A 121 -36.06 9.89 28.59
C PRO A 121 -35.30 11.17 28.24
N VAL A 122 -34.93 12.01 29.22
CA VAL A 122 -34.28 13.30 29.01
C VAL A 122 -32.86 13.35 29.56
N ARG A 123 -32.63 12.67 30.70
CA ARG A 123 -31.34 12.76 31.43
C ARG A 123 -30.56 11.46 31.37
N PHE A 124 -29.27 11.59 31.19
CA PHE A 124 -28.33 10.45 31.18
C PHE A 124 -27.01 10.81 31.84
N ILE A 125 -26.33 9.83 32.35
CA ILE A 125 -24.96 9.91 32.83
C ILE A 125 -24.04 9.47 31.69
N THR A 126 -22.99 10.23 31.44
CA THR A 126 -21.98 9.93 30.44
C THR A 126 -20.60 10.39 30.89
N ASN A 127 -19.57 9.99 30.16
CA ASN A 127 -18.20 10.46 30.36
C ASN A 127 -17.76 11.36 29.18
N LYS A 128 -16.70 12.16 29.40
CA LYS A 128 -16.16 13.07 28.38
C LYS A 128 -15.17 12.40 27.40
N SER A 129 -15.33 11.12 27.12
CA SER A 129 -14.44 10.44 26.18
C SER A 129 -14.65 11.00 24.76
N SER A 130 -13.57 11.44 24.12
CA SER A 130 -13.61 11.87 22.72
C SER A 130 -13.60 10.72 21.72
N GLY A 131 -13.30 9.50 22.16
CA GLY A 131 -13.14 8.35 21.28
C GLY A 131 -11.84 8.29 20.46
N LYS A 132 -11.08 9.38 20.35
CA LYS A 132 -9.91 9.50 19.45
C LYS A 132 -8.92 8.35 19.57
N GLN A 133 -8.57 7.96 20.79
CA GLN A 133 -7.59 6.89 21.01
C GLN A 133 -8.07 5.55 20.43
N GLY A 134 -9.33 5.15 20.68
CA GLY A 134 -9.89 3.91 20.15
C GLY A 134 -9.99 3.93 18.63
N TYR A 135 -10.38 5.05 18.04
CA TYR A 135 -10.42 5.22 16.59
C TYR A 135 -9.03 5.07 15.95
N GLU A 136 -7.98 5.67 16.51
CA GLU A 136 -6.62 5.56 15.99
C GLU A 136 -6.04 4.14 16.18
N ILE A 137 -6.38 3.46 17.27
CA ILE A 137 -6.03 2.05 17.49
C ILE A 137 -6.70 1.17 16.42
N ALA A 138 -8.02 1.35 16.19
CA ALA A 138 -8.75 0.59 15.21
C ALA A 138 -8.19 0.79 13.79
N LYS A 139 -7.90 2.03 13.40
CA LYS A 139 -7.23 2.36 12.12
C LYS A 139 -5.87 1.68 12.00
N SER A 140 -5.05 1.74 13.06
CA SER A 140 -3.72 1.12 13.07
C SER A 140 -3.78 -0.40 12.93
N LEU A 141 -4.75 -1.05 13.60
CA LEU A 141 -4.98 -2.49 13.49
C LEU A 141 -5.47 -2.88 12.09
N SER A 142 -6.43 -2.13 11.54
CA SER A 142 -6.93 -2.35 10.17
C SER A 142 -5.82 -2.21 9.13
N LYS A 143 -4.98 -1.17 9.24
CA LYS A 143 -3.80 -0.99 8.36
C LYS A 143 -2.82 -2.16 8.44
N ARG A 144 -2.69 -2.78 9.61
CA ARG A 144 -1.86 -3.98 9.82
C ARG A 144 -2.52 -5.28 9.38
N GLY A 145 -3.71 -5.22 8.79
CA GLY A 145 -4.39 -6.39 8.21
C GLY A 145 -5.26 -7.19 9.16
N PHE A 146 -5.52 -6.69 10.38
CA PHE A 146 -6.49 -7.31 11.26
C PHE A 146 -7.93 -7.10 10.74
N ASP A 147 -8.76 -8.12 10.82
CA ASP A 147 -10.21 -7.98 10.64
C ASP A 147 -10.76 -7.22 11.87
N THR A 148 -10.87 -5.89 11.71
CA THR A 148 -11.09 -4.99 12.84
C THR A 148 -12.56 -4.58 12.93
N THR A 149 -13.15 -4.79 14.10
CA THR A 149 -14.46 -4.25 14.46
C THR A 149 -14.28 -3.14 15.50
N LEU A 150 -14.85 -1.97 15.23
CA LEU A 150 -14.91 -0.85 16.17
C LEU A 150 -16.35 -0.68 16.66
N ILE A 151 -16.53 -0.77 17.97
CA ILE A 151 -17.79 -0.44 18.66
C ILE A 151 -17.60 0.94 19.29
N SER A 152 -18.41 1.92 18.91
CA SER A 152 -18.28 3.28 19.43
C SER A 152 -19.60 3.82 19.94
N GLY A 153 -19.53 4.42 21.12
CA GLY A 153 -20.56 5.34 21.59
C GLY A 153 -20.61 6.64 20.75
N PRO A 154 -21.45 7.61 21.11
CA PRO A 154 -21.64 8.82 20.33
C PRO A 154 -20.36 9.66 20.26
N THR A 155 -19.82 9.84 19.06
CA THR A 155 -18.67 10.69 18.76
C THR A 155 -18.89 11.43 17.45
N ASN A 156 -18.14 12.52 17.22
CA ASN A 156 -18.10 13.25 15.95
C ASN A 156 -16.91 12.82 15.08
N LEU A 157 -16.41 11.59 15.24
CA LEU A 157 -15.29 11.06 14.49
C LEU A 157 -15.79 10.19 13.34
N ASP A 158 -15.20 10.37 12.17
CA ASP A 158 -15.48 9.58 10.99
C ASP A 158 -14.47 8.43 10.82
N ILE A 159 -14.95 7.33 10.28
CA ILE A 159 -14.13 6.21 9.83
C ILE A 159 -14.34 6.02 8.33
N ASN A 160 -13.27 6.26 7.58
CA ASN A 160 -13.24 6.09 6.12
C ASN A 160 -12.44 4.84 5.69
N GLU A 161 -12.21 3.88 6.60
CA GLU A 161 -11.37 2.71 6.35
C GLU A 161 -12.22 1.42 6.36
N ASN A 162 -11.65 0.32 5.87
CA ASN A 162 -12.22 -1.03 5.90
C ASN A 162 -12.29 -1.58 7.33
N ILE A 163 -13.09 -0.93 8.17
CA ILE A 163 -13.34 -1.30 9.57
C ILE A 163 -14.84 -1.60 9.70
N ASN A 164 -15.17 -2.73 10.32
CA ASN A 164 -16.54 -3.03 10.65
C ASN A 164 -16.98 -2.13 11.82
N PHE A 165 -17.84 -1.16 11.54
CA PHE A 165 -18.25 -0.15 12.52
C PHE A 165 -19.62 -0.43 13.11
N ILE A 166 -19.70 -0.48 14.43
CA ILE A 166 -20.94 -0.67 15.19
C ILE A 166 -21.13 0.52 16.12
N LYS A 167 -22.18 1.28 15.87
CA LYS A 167 -22.55 2.40 16.75
C LYS A 167 -23.43 1.89 17.89
N VAL A 168 -23.11 2.32 19.11
CA VAL A 168 -23.89 2.07 20.33
C VAL A 168 -24.22 3.41 21.01
N GLU A 169 -25.20 3.42 21.90
CA GLU A 169 -25.60 4.59 22.69
C GLU A 169 -24.97 4.56 24.08
#